data_c99985202169273fed1a7568141d8ed3
#
_entry.id   c99985202169273fed1a7568141d8ed3
#
_cell.length_a   1.000
_cell.length_b   1.000
_cell.length_c   1.000
_cell.angle_alpha   90.00
_cell.angle_beta   90.00
_cell.angle_gamma   90.00
#
_symmetry.space_group_name_H-M   'P 1'
#
loop_
_entity.id
_entity.type
_entity.pdbx_description
1 polymer ?
#
loop_
_entity_poly.entity_id
_entity_poly.type
_entity_poly.pdbx_seq_one_letter_code
_entity_poly.pdbx_strand_id
1 'polypeptide(L)'
;MEHNNVNLVECTLRIDPAVLRELPERCKITSINAHGVSFWAKTGRIDVLLSDGTPQSFFVKVLSEEIGMSMTKGEFHSMSAIHEVTPEFVPKPIACGTYDTIPDTHFFLCEFREMTEKMPDPDQFASGLSKVHQKSVSPTGKFGFHITTYAGNLPQYVAWEDSWETFFAKSMKQALDLEIQVKGNSDELEVLSEALFEKVIPRLLKPLESHGRTVKPSLIHGDLWHANAGIDADSNQPLIFDACCFFAHNEYEFGQWRPACNRFGDEYITAYNKLVQISAPEEDFEGRLDLYRLRFDTHVSALFVGDETLRTQ
;
A
#
# COMPACT_ATOMS: atom_id res chain seq x y z
N MET A 1 -4.60 -7.40 27.46
CA MET A 1 -3.41 -8.15 27.05
C MET A 1 -2.23 -7.22 27.17
N GLU A 2 -1.31 -7.54 28.05
CA GLU A 2 -0.14 -6.70 28.29
C GLU A 2 0.79 -6.77 27.09
N HIS A 3 0.98 -5.65 26.43
CA HIS A 3 2.00 -5.50 25.41
C HIS A 3 3.37 -5.57 26.08
N ASN A 4 4.09 -6.66 25.86
CA ASN A 4 5.50 -6.76 26.19
C ASN A 4 6.26 -5.69 25.42
N ASN A 5 6.49 -4.54 26.04
CA ASN A 5 7.44 -3.54 25.62
C ASN A 5 8.85 -4.15 25.75
N VAL A 6 9.32 -4.81 24.71
CA VAL A 6 10.76 -5.06 24.57
C VAL A 6 11.37 -3.74 24.16
N ASN A 7 11.98 -3.06 25.13
CA ASN A 7 12.70 -1.81 24.96
C ASN A 7 13.80 -1.96 23.90
N LEU A 8 13.61 -1.34 22.73
CA LEU A 8 14.67 -1.13 21.74
C LEU A 8 15.79 -0.18 22.25
N VAL A 9 15.63 0.40 23.44
CA VAL A 9 16.46 1.52 23.95
C VAL A 9 17.68 1.05 24.79
N GLU A 10 17.81 -0.22 25.13
CA GLU A 10 18.92 -0.69 26.00
C GLU A 10 19.88 -1.69 25.37
N CYS A 11 19.96 -1.76 24.05
CA CYS A 11 21.01 -2.60 23.47
C CYS A 11 21.96 -1.72 22.67
N THR A 12 23.12 -1.49 23.23
CA THR A 12 24.33 -1.07 22.52
C THR A 12 24.28 -1.43 21.03
N LEU A 13 24.09 -0.44 20.14
CA LEU A 13 24.39 -0.42 18.70
C LEU A 13 24.54 -1.81 18.01
N ARG A 14 23.68 -2.78 18.33
CA ARG A 14 23.69 -4.10 17.71
C ARG A 14 22.50 -4.21 16.80
N ILE A 15 22.80 -4.12 15.51
CA ILE A 15 21.86 -4.49 14.46
C ILE A 15 22.00 -6.00 14.21
N ASP A 16 20.91 -6.64 13.80
CA ASP A 16 20.99 -8.07 13.42
C ASP A 16 21.95 -8.24 12.23
N PRO A 17 22.82 -9.29 12.24
CA PRO A 17 23.76 -9.54 11.16
C PRO A 17 23.11 -9.63 9.78
N ALA A 18 21.85 -10.10 9.70
CA ALA A 18 21.11 -10.15 8.43
C ALA A 18 20.87 -8.74 7.85
N VAL A 19 20.48 -7.77 8.67
CA VAL A 19 20.31 -6.37 8.23
C VAL A 19 21.66 -5.73 7.93
N LEU A 20 22.68 -6.03 8.76
CA LEU A 20 24.04 -5.47 8.58
C LEU A 20 24.64 -5.82 7.21
N ARG A 21 24.38 -7.03 6.70
CA ARG A 21 24.86 -7.47 5.37
C ARG A 21 24.28 -6.66 4.22
N GLU A 22 23.11 -6.07 4.41
CA GLU A 22 22.41 -5.28 3.39
C GLU A 22 22.82 -3.80 3.40
N LEU A 23 23.54 -3.35 4.43
CA LEU A 23 24.10 -1.99 4.49
C LEU A 23 25.37 -1.88 3.62
N PRO A 24 25.75 -0.67 3.18
CA PRO A 24 26.95 -0.46 2.38
C PRO A 24 28.20 -1.04 3.03
N GLU A 25 29.04 -1.65 2.20
CA GLU A 25 30.30 -2.27 2.68
C GLU A 25 31.17 -1.26 3.45
N ARG A 26 31.70 -1.71 4.58
CA ARG A 26 32.63 -0.93 5.46
C ARG A 26 31.98 0.36 6.01
N CYS A 27 30.67 0.50 6.00
CA CYS A 27 30.04 1.59 6.72
C CYS A 27 30.21 1.41 8.24
N LYS A 28 30.19 2.54 8.96
CA LYS A 28 30.20 2.55 10.43
C LYS A 28 28.83 3.00 10.92
N ILE A 29 28.12 2.16 11.67
CA ILE A 29 26.87 2.53 12.32
C ILE A 29 27.18 3.60 13.39
N THR A 30 26.46 4.70 13.34
CA THR A 30 26.57 5.83 14.27
C THR A 30 25.42 5.89 15.23
N SER A 31 24.21 5.57 14.79
CA SER A 31 23.04 5.49 15.67
C SER A 31 21.98 4.52 15.13
N ILE A 32 21.12 4.03 16.04
CA ILE A 32 19.89 3.30 15.73
C ILE A 32 18.83 3.83 16.67
N ASN A 33 17.76 4.41 16.12
CA ASN A 33 16.69 5.03 16.89
C ASN A 33 15.33 4.52 16.42
N ALA A 34 14.36 4.41 17.34
CA ALA A 34 12.97 4.21 16.95
C ALA A 34 12.54 5.40 16.10
N HIS A 35 11.82 5.14 15.00
CA HIS A 35 11.35 6.19 14.09
C HIS A 35 10.01 5.80 13.48
N GLY A 36 9.06 6.74 13.50
CA GLY A 36 7.70 6.50 13.00
C GLY A 36 6.81 5.72 13.97
N VAL A 37 5.56 5.54 13.57
CA VAL A 37 4.54 4.78 14.29
C VAL A 37 3.91 3.78 13.32
N SER A 38 3.77 2.54 13.74
CA SER A 38 3.06 1.50 12.98
C SER A 38 2.18 0.69 13.92
N PHE A 39 1.00 0.31 13.47
CA PHE A 39 0.12 -0.61 14.21
C PHE A 39 0.63 -2.06 14.22
N TRP A 40 1.45 -2.42 13.22
CA TRP A 40 1.80 -3.80 12.91
C TRP A 40 3.27 -4.11 13.12
N ALA A 41 4.14 -3.12 13.03
CA ALA A 41 5.59 -3.28 12.97
C ALA A 41 6.31 -2.41 14.01
N LYS A 42 7.54 -2.81 14.34
CA LYS A 42 8.52 -1.92 14.97
C LYS A 42 9.32 -1.25 13.87
N THR A 43 9.49 0.07 13.98
CA THR A 43 10.14 0.87 12.95
C THR A 43 11.33 1.64 13.53
N GLY A 44 12.38 1.79 12.74
CA GLY A 44 13.59 2.46 13.17
C GLY A 44 14.37 3.11 12.04
N ARG A 45 15.23 4.06 12.44
CA ARG A 45 16.22 4.71 11.59
C ARG A 45 17.60 4.24 11.99
N ILE A 46 18.40 3.86 10.98
CA ILE A 46 19.79 3.45 11.12
C ILE A 46 20.64 4.51 10.43
N ASP A 47 21.49 5.20 11.19
CA ASP A 47 22.43 6.18 10.65
C ASP A 47 23.82 5.55 10.53
N VAL A 48 24.46 5.77 9.39
CA VAL A 48 25.80 5.25 9.12
C VAL A 48 26.71 6.33 8.54
N LEU A 49 28.02 6.13 8.70
CA LEU A 49 29.03 6.81 7.91
C LEU A 49 29.59 5.83 6.89
N LEU A 50 29.57 6.21 5.63
CA LEU A 50 30.18 5.44 4.56
C LEU A 50 31.73 5.46 4.70
N SER A 51 32.40 4.64 3.91
CA SER A 51 33.89 4.53 3.96
C SER A 51 34.61 5.83 3.59
N ASP A 52 33.97 6.72 2.85
CA ASP A 52 34.44 8.06 2.49
C ASP A 52 34.05 9.15 3.51
N GLY A 53 33.35 8.78 4.59
CA GLY A 53 32.87 9.70 5.63
C GLY A 53 31.52 10.34 5.33
N THR A 54 30.87 10.03 4.20
CA THR A 54 29.55 10.54 3.86
C THR A 54 28.48 9.95 4.80
N PRO A 55 27.63 10.75 5.45
CA PRO A 55 26.52 10.23 6.24
C PRO A 55 25.41 9.70 5.33
N GLN A 56 24.83 8.57 5.72
CA GLN A 56 23.67 7.97 5.07
C GLN A 56 22.74 7.37 6.13
N SER A 57 21.44 7.38 5.84
CA SER A 57 20.44 6.84 6.76
C SER A 57 19.54 5.83 6.05
N PHE A 58 19.06 4.85 6.81
CA PHE A 58 18.17 3.79 6.35
C PHE A 58 16.97 3.68 7.26
N PHE A 59 15.84 3.32 6.69
CA PHE A 59 14.63 2.98 7.43
C PHE A 59 14.51 1.45 7.50
N VAL A 60 14.21 0.93 8.67
CA VAL A 60 13.97 -0.50 8.89
C VAL A 60 12.62 -0.70 9.54
N LYS A 61 11.84 -1.63 8.99
CA LYS A 61 10.58 -2.14 9.54
C LYS A 61 10.79 -3.58 9.96
N VAL A 62 10.39 -3.95 11.18
CA VAL A 62 10.60 -5.27 11.76
C VAL A 62 9.27 -5.85 12.20
N LEU A 63 8.98 -7.05 11.74
CA LEU A 63 7.77 -7.80 12.04
C LEU A 63 8.14 -9.21 12.51
N SER A 64 7.21 -9.86 13.22
CA SER A 64 7.42 -11.23 13.70
C SER A 64 6.41 -12.19 13.09
N GLU A 65 6.68 -13.49 13.20
CA GLU A 65 5.85 -14.60 12.75
C GLU A 65 5.76 -14.72 11.22
N GLU A 66 5.14 -15.79 10.73
CA GLU A 66 4.98 -16.07 9.30
C GLU A 66 4.27 -14.93 8.55
N ILE A 67 3.30 -14.32 9.20
CA ILE A 67 2.61 -13.16 8.64
C ILE A 67 3.57 -11.98 8.45
N GLY A 68 4.47 -11.74 9.40
CA GLY A 68 5.49 -10.70 9.31
C GLY A 68 6.44 -10.92 8.13
N MET A 69 6.83 -12.19 7.88
CA MET A 69 7.61 -12.56 6.69
C MET A 69 6.87 -12.22 5.40
N SER A 70 5.60 -12.55 5.34
CA SER A 70 4.77 -12.32 4.16
C SER A 70 4.55 -10.83 3.91
N MET A 71 4.28 -10.06 4.97
CA MET A 71 4.11 -8.60 4.90
C MET A 71 5.38 -7.89 4.42
N THR A 72 6.55 -8.20 5.02
CA THR A 72 7.83 -7.57 4.62
C THR A 72 8.20 -7.87 3.17
N LYS A 73 7.96 -9.10 2.71
CA LYS A 73 8.16 -9.46 1.30
C LYS A 73 7.19 -8.72 0.39
N GLY A 74 5.90 -8.69 0.73
CA GLY A 74 4.88 -7.98 -0.04
C GLY A 74 5.21 -6.50 -0.21
N GLU A 75 5.60 -5.82 0.88
CA GLU A 75 6.01 -4.42 0.86
C GLU A 75 7.28 -4.19 0.02
N PHE A 76 8.31 -5.03 0.20
CA PHE A 76 9.54 -4.93 -0.59
C PHE A 76 9.29 -5.03 -2.08
N HIS A 77 8.50 -6.00 -2.51
CA HIS A 77 8.15 -6.16 -3.93
C HIS A 77 7.27 -5.01 -4.45
N SER A 78 6.36 -4.50 -3.63
CA SER A 78 5.52 -3.35 -3.98
C SER A 78 6.34 -2.08 -4.17
N MET A 79 7.18 -1.74 -3.19
CA MET A 79 8.05 -0.57 -3.25
C MET A 79 9.07 -0.68 -4.39
N SER A 80 9.59 -1.89 -4.66
CA SER A 80 10.51 -2.14 -5.78
C SER A 80 9.81 -1.90 -7.13
N ALA A 81 8.57 -2.38 -7.29
CA ALA A 81 7.81 -2.20 -8.51
C ALA A 81 7.50 -0.71 -8.80
N ILE A 82 7.17 0.09 -7.77
CA ILE A 82 7.00 1.54 -7.95
C ILE A 82 8.35 2.21 -8.26
N HIS A 83 9.41 1.84 -7.53
CA HIS A 83 10.74 2.43 -7.72
C HIS A 83 11.31 2.17 -9.12
N GLU A 84 11.06 1.02 -9.71
CA GLU A 84 11.45 0.74 -11.11
C GLU A 84 10.79 1.68 -12.11
N VAL A 85 9.58 2.16 -11.83
CA VAL A 85 8.82 3.06 -12.72
C VAL A 85 9.14 4.54 -12.43
N THR A 86 9.23 4.90 -11.15
CA THR A 86 9.36 6.28 -10.66
C THR A 86 10.27 6.33 -9.44
N PRO A 87 11.61 6.20 -9.60
CA PRO A 87 12.54 6.15 -8.47
C PRO A 87 12.53 7.42 -7.61
N GLU A 88 12.14 8.55 -8.19
CA GLU A 88 12.03 9.82 -7.49
C GLU A 88 10.81 9.94 -6.57
N PHE A 89 9.82 9.04 -6.71
CA PHE A 89 8.53 9.13 -6.02
C PHE A 89 8.42 8.25 -4.77
N VAL A 90 9.39 7.37 -4.54
CA VAL A 90 9.45 6.46 -3.39
C VAL A 90 10.85 6.36 -2.80
N PRO A 91 11.02 6.13 -1.49
CA PRO A 91 12.30 5.72 -0.93
C PRO A 91 12.79 4.42 -1.60
N LYS A 92 14.08 4.36 -1.92
CA LYS A 92 14.66 3.17 -2.58
C LYS A 92 14.57 1.96 -1.66
N PRO A 93 13.86 0.89 -2.02
CA PRO A 93 13.90 -0.37 -1.30
C PRO A 93 15.27 -1.02 -1.48
N ILE A 94 15.79 -1.63 -0.41
CA ILE A 94 17.14 -2.22 -0.39
C ILE A 94 17.04 -3.73 -0.24
N ALA A 95 16.36 -4.20 0.82
CA ALA A 95 16.26 -5.62 1.10
C ALA A 95 15.04 -5.95 1.96
N CYS A 96 14.62 -7.21 1.93
CA CYS A 96 13.83 -7.84 2.97
C CYS A 96 14.43 -9.18 3.34
N GLY A 97 14.26 -9.61 4.58
CA GLY A 97 14.87 -10.87 5.04
C GLY A 97 14.42 -11.29 6.42
N THR A 98 15.08 -12.33 6.93
CA THR A 98 14.86 -12.87 8.27
C THR A 98 16.10 -12.61 9.12
N TYR A 99 15.91 -12.28 10.39
CA TYR A 99 16.98 -12.11 11.36
C TYR A 99 17.74 -13.40 11.60
N ASP A 100 19.04 -13.31 11.78
CA ASP A 100 19.90 -14.46 12.12
C ASP A 100 19.80 -14.82 13.61
N THR A 101 19.58 -13.82 14.47
CA THR A 101 19.73 -13.97 15.92
C THR A 101 18.41 -14.10 16.67
N ILE A 102 17.28 -13.72 16.08
CA ILE A 102 15.97 -13.78 16.70
C ILE A 102 15.05 -14.60 15.78
N PRO A 103 14.59 -15.78 16.23
CA PRO A 103 13.67 -16.61 15.45
C PRO A 103 12.41 -15.86 15.04
N ASP A 104 11.82 -16.23 13.90
CA ASP A 104 10.56 -15.71 13.38
C ASP A 104 10.46 -14.17 13.36
N THR A 105 11.60 -13.52 13.12
CA THR A 105 11.69 -12.07 13.02
C THR A 105 12.20 -11.68 11.63
N HIS A 106 11.47 -10.78 10.99
CA HIS A 106 11.65 -10.43 9.59
C HIS A 106 11.78 -8.92 9.43
N PHE A 107 12.48 -8.47 8.39
CA PHE A 107 12.69 -7.05 8.16
C PHE A 107 12.43 -6.64 6.71
N PHE A 108 12.05 -5.40 6.56
CA PHE A 108 12.11 -4.62 5.33
C PHE A 108 13.06 -3.45 5.57
N LEU A 109 13.98 -3.22 4.64
CA LEU A 109 14.99 -2.16 4.68
C LEU A 109 14.89 -1.29 3.43
N CYS A 110 14.83 0.02 3.60
CA CYS A 110 14.87 0.98 2.51
C CYS A 110 15.74 2.21 2.85
N GLU A 111 15.98 3.05 1.87
CA GLU A 111 16.55 4.38 2.07
C GLU A 111 15.69 5.16 3.06
N PHE A 112 16.32 5.87 3.99
CA PHE A 112 15.61 6.82 4.84
C PHE A 112 15.50 8.17 4.13
N ARG A 113 14.29 8.70 4.06
CA ARG A 113 14.02 10.04 3.55
C ARG A 113 13.37 10.85 4.66
N GLU A 114 13.96 12.01 4.98
CA GLU A 114 13.34 12.95 5.89
C GLU A 114 12.12 13.58 5.21
N MET A 115 10.96 13.51 5.86
CA MET A 115 9.71 13.98 5.29
C MET A 115 9.02 14.99 6.19
N THR A 116 8.35 15.95 5.58
CA THR A 116 7.49 16.88 6.29
C THR A 116 6.05 16.34 6.35
N GLU A 117 5.32 16.67 7.42
CA GLU A 117 3.91 16.26 7.60
C GLU A 117 2.91 17.06 6.74
N LYS A 118 3.40 17.92 5.86
CA LYS A 118 2.55 18.70 4.97
C LYS A 118 2.00 17.80 3.85
N MET A 119 0.78 18.09 3.44
CA MET A 119 0.25 17.49 2.22
C MET A 119 1.02 18.00 1.01
N PRO A 120 1.38 17.11 0.07
CA PRO A 120 2.03 17.52 -1.17
C PRO A 120 1.10 18.38 -2.04
N ASP A 121 1.69 19.20 -2.88
CA ASP A 121 0.95 19.96 -3.90
C ASP A 121 0.19 19.00 -4.83
N PRO A 122 -1.13 19.22 -5.09
CA PRO A 122 -1.94 18.30 -5.87
C PRO A 122 -1.43 18.04 -7.29
N ASP A 123 -0.95 19.07 -8.00
CA ASP A 123 -0.46 18.90 -9.38
C ASP A 123 0.88 18.13 -9.41
N GLN A 124 1.78 18.37 -8.46
CA GLN A 124 3.03 17.61 -8.35
C GLN A 124 2.77 16.15 -7.95
N PHE A 125 1.90 15.93 -6.98
CA PHE A 125 1.52 14.58 -6.54
C PHE A 125 0.86 13.79 -7.67
N ALA A 126 -0.13 14.37 -8.33
CA ALA A 126 -0.81 13.79 -9.47
C ALA A 126 0.16 13.46 -10.61
N SER A 127 1.17 14.30 -10.85
CA SER A 127 2.22 14.03 -11.84
C SER A 127 3.03 12.77 -11.49
N GLY A 128 3.41 12.58 -10.22
CA GLY A 128 4.09 11.36 -9.77
C GLY A 128 3.21 10.13 -9.93
N LEU A 129 1.98 10.17 -9.38
CA LEU A 129 1.05 9.05 -9.42
C LEU A 129 0.64 8.67 -10.85
N SER A 130 0.37 9.65 -11.71
CA SER A 130 0.03 9.38 -13.11
C SER A 130 1.16 8.67 -13.86
N LYS A 131 2.43 8.99 -13.56
CA LYS A 131 3.58 8.28 -14.15
C LYS A 131 3.62 6.82 -13.71
N VAL A 132 3.36 6.52 -12.41
CA VAL A 132 3.25 5.14 -11.91
C VAL A 132 2.20 4.39 -12.72
N HIS A 133 0.99 4.92 -12.82
CA HIS A 133 -0.13 4.27 -13.50
C HIS A 133 0.08 4.13 -15.02
N GLN A 134 0.60 5.17 -15.68
CA GLN A 134 0.75 5.17 -17.14
C GLN A 134 1.97 4.39 -17.64
N LYS A 135 3.09 4.42 -16.90
CA LYS A 135 4.35 3.82 -17.35
C LYS A 135 4.52 2.36 -16.88
N SER A 136 3.83 1.97 -15.82
CA SER A 136 3.88 0.58 -15.35
C SER A 136 3.33 -0.38 -16.40
N VAL A 137 3.91 -1.57 -16.47
CA VAL A 137 3.52 -2.63 -17.40
C VAL A 137 3.33 -3.93 -16.60
N SER A 138 2.11 -4.46 -16.63
CA SER A 138 1.85 -5.78 -16.05
C SER A 138 2.66 -6.84 -16.78
N PRO A 139 3.47 -7.65 -16.08
CA PRO A 139 4.33 -8.65 -16.71
C PRO A 139 3.54 -9.77 -17.42
N THR A 140 2.27 -9.94 -17.05
CA THR A 140 1.37 -10.92 -17.64
C THR A 140 0.31 -10.29 -18.55
N GLY A 141 0.23 -8.96 -18.57
CA GLY A 141 -0.86 -8.23 -19.21
C GLY A 141 -2.20 -8.30 -18.47
N LYS A 142 -2.23 -8.92 -17.27
CA LYS A 142 -3.43 -9.17 -16.46
C LYS A 142 -3.44 -8.31 -15.20
N PHE A 143 -4.58 -8.29 -14.50
CA PHE A 143 -4.77 -7.71 -13.19
C PHE A 143 -4.29 -8.68 -12.10
N GLY A 144 -3.63 -8.20 -11.07
CA GLY A 144 -3.06 -9.03 -10.01
C GLY A 144 -1.62 -8.65 -9.67
N PHE A 145 -0.96 -9.51 -8.88
CA PHE A 145 0.45 -9.33 -8.54
C PHE A 145 1.13 -10.69 -8.36
N HIS A 146 2.46 -10.73 -8.48
CA HIS A 146 3.22 -11.99 -8.44
C HIS A 146 3.42 -12.55 -7.04
N ILE A 147 3.14 -11.78 -5.99
CA ILE A 147 3.23 -12.15 -4.59
C ILE A 147 2.05 -11.55 -3.83
N THR A 148 1.60 -12.23 -2.76
CA THR A 148 0.55 -11.69 -1.89
C THR A 148 1.03 -10.43 -1.20
N THR A 149 0.24 -9.36 -1.29
CA THR A 149 0.45 -8.10 -0.59
C THR A 149 -0.58 -7.94 0.53
N TYR A 150 -0.30 -7.06 1.49
CA TYR A 150 -1.09 -6.93 2.71
C TYR A 150 -1.46 -5.48 2.94
N ALA A 151 -2.74 -5.18 3.09
CA ALA A 151 -3.21 -3.91 3.61
C ALA A 151 -3.49 -4.09 5.11
N GLY A 152 -2.71 -3.38 5.95
CA GLY A 152 -2.56 -3.75 7.35
C GLY A 152 -1.99 -5.17 7.46
N ASN A 153 -2.56 -6.01 8.33
CA ASN A 153 -2.17 -7.42 8.49
C ASN A 153 -3.09 -8.42 7.75
N LEU A 154 -3.96 -7.94 6.87
CA LEU A 154 -4.85 -8.81 6.09
C LEU A 154 -4.36 -8.95 4.64
N PRO A 155 -4.38 -10.19 4.10
CA PRO A 155 -3.93 -10.44 2.73
C PRO A 155 -4.91 -9.86 1.71
N GLN A 156 -4.37 -9.34 0.61
CA GLN A 156 -5.14 -8.92 -0.55
C GLN A 156 -5.29 -10.05 -1.58
N TYR A 157 -6.40 -10.04 -2.32
CA TYR A 157 -6.54 -10.87 -3.52
C TYR A 157 -5.62 -10.31 -4.60
N VAL A 158 -4.69 -11.11 -5.08
CA VAL A 158 -3.70 -10.71 -6.09
C VAL A 158 -3.49 -11.77 -7.18
N ALA A 159 -4.33 -12.79 -7.24
CA ALA A 159 -4.24 -13.77 -8.31
C ALA A 159 -4.48 -13.10 -9.69
N TRP A 160 -3.78 -13.58 -10.72
CA TRP A 160 -3.85 -13.00 -12.05
C TRP A 160 -5.19 -13.28 -12.74
N GLU A 161 -5.88 -12.22 -13.15
CA GLU A 161 -7.18 -12.24 -13.83
C GLU A 161 -7.12 -11.47 -15.15
N ASP A 162 -7.83 -11.96 -16.15
CA ASP A 162 -7.87 -11.33 -17.48
C ASP A 162 -8.80 -10.12 -17.55
N SER A 163 -9.78 -10.01 -16.63
CA SER A 163 -10.79 -8.98 -16.60
C SER A 163 -10.75 -8.23 -15.27
N TRP A 164 -10.89 -6.90 -15.33
CA TRP A 164 -10.99 -6.06 -14.14
C TRP A 164 -12.24 -6.36 -13.31
N GLU A 165 -13.40 -6.54 -13.98
CA GLU A 165 -14.63 -6.93 -13.30
C GLU A 165 -14.43 -8.20 -12.48
N THR A 166 -13.81 -9.23 -13.08
CA THR A 166 -13.54 -10.52 -12.40
C THR A 166 -12.57 -10.35 -11.24
N PHE A 167 -11.48 -9.61 -11.44
CA PHE A 167 -10.52 -9.34 -10.37
C PHE A 167 -11.17 -8.61 -9.20
N PHE A 168 -11.90 -7.52 -9.49
CA PHE A 168 -12.56 -6.74 -8.46
C PHE A 168 -13.60 -7.56 -7.69
N ALA A 169 -14.43 -8.34 -8.38
CA ALA A 169 -15.43 -9.19 -7.74
C ALA A 169 -14.80 -10.20 -6.76
N LYS A 170 -13.69 -10.84 -7.15
CA LYS A 170 -12.97 -11.77 -6.28
C LYS A 170 -12.29 -11.06 -5.10
N SER A 171 -11.72 -9.89 -5.33
CA SER A 171 -11.13 -9.04 -4.27
C SER A 171 -12.19 -8.56 -3.27
N MET A 172 -13.35 -8.15 -3.76
CA MET A 172 -14.49 -7.76 -2.90
C MET A 172 -15.02 -8.95 -2.10
N LYS A 173 -15.14 -10.12 -2.75
CA LYS A 173 -15.56 -11.36 -2.08
C LYS A 173 -14.62 -11.72 -0.93
N GLN A 174 -13.30 -11.67 -1.16
CA GLN A 174 -12.32 -11.94 -0.10
C GLN A 174 -12.46 -10.94 1.06
N ALA A 175 -12.65 -9.65 0.78
CA ALA A 175 -12.82 -8.64 1.83
C ALA A 175 -14.07 -8.91 2.67
N LEU A 176 -15.19 -9.28 2.03
CA LEU A 176 -16.42 -9.66 2.71
C LEU A 176 -16.25 -10.93 3.53
N ASP A 177 -15.57 -11.95 3.00
CA ASP A 177 -15.33 -13.20 3.73
C ASP A 177 -14.50 -12.95 5.00
N LEU A 178 -13.48 -12.09 4.92
CA LEU A 178 -12.67 -11.69 6.08
C LEU A 178 -13.52 -10.91 7.10
N GLU A 179 -14.36 -9.98 6.64
CA GLU A 179 -15.24 -9.20 7.49
C GLU A 179 -16.28 -10.08 8.20
N ILE A 180 -16.92 -10.97 7.46
CA ILE A 180 -17.88 -11.95 8.02
C ILE A 180 -17.20 -12.91 9.01
N GLN A 181 -15.96 -13.33 8.74
CA GLN A 181 -15.20 -14.19 9.62
C GLN A 181 -14.98 -13.55 11.01
N VAL A 182 -14.75 -12.25 11.08
CA VAL A 182 -14.41 -11.54 12.31
C VAL A 182 -15.61 -10.91 13.01
N LYS A 183 -16.65 -10.50 12.28
CA LYS A 183 -17.84 -9.82 12.81
C LYS A 183 -19.15 -10.60 12.66
N GLY A 184 -19.11 -11.75 11.98
CA GLY A 184 -20.29 -12.59 11.73
C GLY A 184 -21.11 -12.13 10.52
N ASN A 185 -22.01 -12.99 10.06
CA ASN A 185 -22.95 -12.70 8.97
C ASN A 185 -24.27 -12.13 9.52
N SER A 186 -25.07 -11.52 8.63
CA SER A 186 -26.44 -11.12 8.89
C SER A 186 -27.28 -11.30 7.62
N ASP A 187 -28.60 -11.49 7.78
CA ASP A 187 -29.53 -11.64 6.65
C ASP A 187 -29.49 -10.40 5.73
N GLU A 188 -29.34 -9.20 6.32
CA GLU A 188 -29.22 -7.97 5.57
C GLU A 188 -27.94 -7.93 4.73
N LEU A 189 -26.79 -8.28 5.30
CA LEU A 189 -25.52 -8.32 4.60
C LEU A 189 -25.55 -9.36 3.47
N GLU A 190 -26.23 -10.49 3.65
CA GLU A 190 -26.37 -11.51 2.63
C GLU A 190 -27.14 -10.98 1.42
N VAL A 191 -28.30 -10.35 1.65
CA VAL A 191 -29.13 -9.74 0.59
C VAL A 191 -28.39 -8.62 -0.14
N LEU A 192 -27.69 -7.74 0.59
CA LEU A 192 -26.92 -6.65 0.01
C LEU A 192 -25.73 -7.18 -0.80
N SER A 193 -25.05 -8.21 -0.31
CA SER A 193 -23.93 -8.84 -1.01
C SER A 193 -24.38 -9.49 -2.31
N GLU A 194 -25.51 -10.21 -2.32
CA GLU A 194 -26.08 -10.78 -3.55
C GLU A 194 -26.33 -9.68 -4.59
N ALA A 195 -27.00 -8.59 -4.18
CA ALA A 195 -27.26 -7.46 -5.06
C ALA A 195 -25.96 -6.78 -5.57
N LEU A 196 -24.95 -6.67 -4.72
CA LEU A 196 -23.65 -6.11 -5.09
C LEU A 196 -22.99 -6.93 -6.21
N PHE A 197 -22.91 -8.26 -6.05
CA PHE A 197 -22.25 -9.12 -7.03
C PHE A 197 -23.06 -9.31 -8.31
N GLU A 198 -24.37 -9.45 -8.22
CA GLU A 198 -25.20 -9.73 -9.38
C GLU A 198 -25.57 -8.48 -10.21
N LYS A 199 -25.63 -7.30 -9.55
CA LYS A 199 -26.15 -6.09 -10.19
C LYS A 199 -25.15 -4.94 -10.22
N VAL A 200 -24.56 -4.56 -9.06
CA VAL A 200 -23.79 -3.33 -8.96
C VAL A 200 -22.42 -3.47 -9.64
N ILE A 201 -21.65 -4.52 -9.30
CA ILE A 201 -20.33 -4.76 -9.90
C ILE A 201 -20.43 -4.89 -11.42
N PRO A 202 -21.30 -5.76 -11.99
CA PRO A 202 -21.42 -5.85 -13.44
C PRO A 202 -21.90 -4.54 -14.10
N ARG A 203 -22.83 -3.81 -13.46
CA ARG A 203 -23.35 -2.55 -14.01
C ARG A 203 -22.26 -1.48 -14.15
N LEU A 204 -21.33 -1.40 -13.20
CA LEU A 204 -20.31 -0.36 -13.17
C LEU A 204 -19.01 -0.75 -13.85
N LEU A 205 -18.59 -2.04 -13.77
CA LEU A 205 -17.27 -2.45 -14.23
C LEU A 205 -17.27 -3.14 -15.61
N LYS A 206 -18.30 -3.93 -15.95
CA LYS A 206 -18.38 -4.57 -17.26
C LYS A 206 -18.37 -3.58 -18.44
N PRO A 207 -18.97 -2.38 -18.35
CA PRO A 207 -18.89 -1.39 -19.42
C PRO A 207 -17.48 -0.92 -19.73
N LEU A 208 -16.55 -0.94 -18.76
CA LEU A 208 -15.14 -0.57 -18.97
C LEU A 208 -14.42 -1.45 -20.01
N GLU A 209 -14.85 -2.71 -20.11
CA GLU A 209 -14.24 -3.73 -20.99
C GLU A 209 -15.22 -4.20 -22.10
N SER A 210 -16.26 -3.42 -22.38
CA SER A 210 -17.28 -3.74 -23.39
C SER A 210 -17.19 -2.82 -24.59
N HIS A 211 -17.78 -3.23 -25.72
CA HIS A 211 -17.85 -2.42 -26.95
C HIS A 211 -16.49 -1.98 -27.49
N GLY A 212 -15.49 -2.85 -27.39
CA GLY A 212 -14.13 -2.57 -27.85
C GLY A 212 -13.28 -1.71 -26.89
N ARG A 213 -13.81 -1.38 -25.70
CA ARG A 213 -13.00 -0.75 -24.65
C ARG A 213 -12.16 -1.77 -23.92
N THR A 214 -11.03 -1.30 -23.39
CA THR A 214 -10.11 -2.11 -22.59
C THR A 214 -9.65 -1.29 -21.39
N VAL A 215 -9.43 -1.94 -20.27
CA VAL A 215 -8.77 -1.36 -19.10
C VAL A 215 -7.30 -1.78 -19.13
N LYS A 216 -6.40 -0.80 -19.06
CA LYS A 216 -4.99 -1.07 -18.88
C LYS A 216 -4.73 -1.50 -17.43
N PRO A 217 -4.14 -2.68 -17.16
CA PRO A 217 -3.65 -3.01 -15.83
C PRO A 217 -2.53 -2.03 -15.44
N SER A 218 -2.83 -1.14 -14.49
CA SER A 218 -1.91 -0.12 -13.97
C SER A 218 -1.44 -0.53 -12.57
N LEU A 219 -0.15 -0.38 -12.28
CA LEU A 219 0.37 -0.60 -10.95
C LEU A 219 -0.18 0.48 -10.02
N ILE A 220 -0.91 0.07 -8.98
CA ILE A 220 -1.41 0.97 -7.94
C ILE A 220 -0.61 0.81 -6.66
N HIS A 221 -0.66 1.80 -5.79
CA HIS A 221 -0.08 1.73 -4.44
C HIS A 221 -0.86 0.77 -3.54
N GLY A 222 -2.19 0.79 -3.62
CA GLY A 222 -3.09 -0.14 -2.94
C GLY A 222 -3.46 0.24 -1.51
N ASP A 223 -2.72 1.15 -0.87
CA ASP A 223 -3.02 1.74 0.43
C ASP A 223 -2.59 3.22 0.48
N LEU A 224 -3.00 3.99 -0.55
CA LEU A 224 -2.59 5.37 -0.72
C LEU A 224 -3.53 6.35 0.02
N TRP A 225 -3.34 6.45 1.32
CA TRP A 225 -3.97 7.49 2.13
C TRP A 225 -2.94 8.53 2.58
N HIS A 226 -3.38 9.63 3.17
CA HIS A 226 -2.50 10.77 3.45
C HIS A 226 -1.34 10.46 4.40
N ALA A 227 -1.43 9.43 5.25
CA ALA A 227 -0.35 9.03 6.14
C ALA A 227 0.74 8.20 5.44
N ASN A 228 0.48 7.69 4.22
CA ASN A 228 1.45 7.00 3.37
C ASN A 228 2.03 7.92 2.29
N ALA A 229 1.92 9.23 2.48
CA ALA A 229 2.49 10.24 1.60
C ALA A 229 3.12 11.38 2.39
N GLY A 230 4.12 12.03 1.84
CA GLY A 230 4.81 13.17 2.43
C GLY A 230 5.52 14.02 1.39
N ILE A 231 6.25 15.01 1.87
CA ILE A 231 7.14 15.83 1.06
C ILE A 231 8.56 15.57 1.55
N ASP A 232 9.42 15.13 0.67
CA ASP A 232 10.85 15.00 0.92
C ASP A 232 11.45 16.35 1.32
N ALA A 233 12.12 16.41 2.47
CA ALA A 233 12.63 17.64 3.03
C ALA A 233 13.78 18.26 2.22
N ASP A 234 14.55 17.42 1.51
CA ASP A 234 15.71 17.86 0.73
C ASP A 234 15.31 18.34 -0.66
N SER A 235 14.48 17.58 -1.35
CA SER A 235 14.07 17.89 -2.74
C SER A 235 12.78 18.71 -2.84
N ASN A 236 12.02 18.80 -1.77
CA ASN A 236 10.67 19.38 -1.74
C ASN A 236 9.70 18.73 -2.75
N GLN A 237 9.92 17.44 -3.08
CA GLN A 237 9.08 16.68 -3.98
C GLN A 237 8.20 15.70 -3.20
N PRO A 238 6.99 15.34 -3.73
CA PRO A 238 6.15 14.33 -3.12
C PRO A 238 6.83 12.97 -3.05
N LEU A 239 6.62 12.25 -1.95
CA LEU A 239 6.98 10.85 -1.78
C LEU A 239 5.78 10.05 -1.30
N ILE A 240 5.72 8.77 -1.71
CA ILE A 240 4.80 7.76 -1.18
C ILE A 240 5.57 6.57 -0.64
N PHE A 241 5.01 5.87 0.33
CA PHE A 241 5.65 4.73 1.00
C PHE A 241 4.59 3.79 1.61
N ASP A 242 5.02 2.64 2.11
CA ASP A 242 4.14 1.63 2.73
C ASP A 242 3.13 1.03 1.73
N ALA A 243 3.60 0.71 0.52
CA ALA A 243 2.77 0.22 -0.56
C ALA A 243 2.42 -1.27 -0.43
N CYS A 244 1.21 -1.63 -0.89
CA CYS A 244 0.75 -3.01 -1.04
C CYS A 244 0.17 -3.24 -2.44
N CYS A 245 1.06 -3.14 -3.44
CA CYS A 245 0.74 -3.04 -4.85
C CYS A 245 0.03 -4.25 -5.45
N PHE A 246 -0.73 -3.97 -6.48
CA PHE A 246 -1.15 -4.91 -7.53
C PHE A 246 -1.51 -4.13 -8.81
N PHE A 247 -1.58 -4.84 -9.94
CA PHE A 247 -2.06 -4.24 -11.18
C PHE A 247 -3.58 -4.21 -11.20
N ALA A 248 -4.16 -3.01 -11.35
CA ALA A 248 -5.57 -2.69 -11.21
C ALA A 248 -6.05 -1.71 -12.29
N HIS A 249 -7.33 -1.39 -12.27
CA HIS A 249 -7.84 -0.17 -12.88
C HIS A 249 -7.31 1.04 -12.09
N ASN A 250 -6.71 2.00 -12.76
CA ASN A 250 -6.06 3.15 -12.10
C ASN A 250 -7.02 3.96 -11.20
N GLU A 251 -8.30 4.07 -11.54
CA GLU A 251 -9.30 4.77 -10.72
C GLU A 251 -9.58 4.09 -9.38
N TYR A 252 -9.17 2.82 -9.21
CA TYR A 252 -9.32 2.09 -7.95
C TYR A 252 -8.59 2.78 -6.80
N GLU A 253 -7.44 3.39 -7.06
CA GLU A 253 -6.65 4.12 -6.05
C GLU A 253 -7.49 5.20 -5.33
N PHE A 254 -8.41 5.86 -6.05
CA PHE A 254 -9.19 6.98 -5.51
C PHE A 254 -10.34 6.54 -4.60
N GLY A 255 -10.71 5.26 -4.59
CA GLY A 255 -11.70 4.74 -3.65
C GLY A 255 -11.32 5.03 -2.20
N GLN A 256 -10.04 4.93 -1.88
CA GLN A 256 -9.51 5.23 -0.55
C GLN A 256 -9.52 6.74 -0.21
N TRP A 257 -9.67 7.63 -1.20
CA TRP A 257 -9.71 9.08 -0.99
C TRP A 257 -11.10 9.61 -0.68
N ARG A 258 -12.13 8.80 -0.86
CA ARG A 258 -13.53 9.19 -0.61
C ARG A 258 -13.92 9.38 0.87
N PRO A 259 -13.39 8.60 1.85
CA PRO A 259 -13.69 8.84 3.25
C PRO A 259 -13.25 10.23 3.70
N ALA A 260 -14.11 10.94 4.44
CA ALA A 260 -13.85 12.31 4.91
C ALA A 260 -12.64 12.42 5.86
N CYS A 261 -12.19 11.31 6.44
CA CYS A 261 -10.98 11.26 7.27
C CYS A 261 -9.68 11.30 6.44
N ASN A 262 -9.73 11.01 5.14
CA ASN A 262 -8.59 11.14 4.26
C ASN A 262 -8.39 12.61 3.85
N ARG A 263 -7.14 13.06 3.82
CA ARG A 263 -6.78 14.43 3.43
C ARG A 263 -6.54 14.58 1.93
N PHE A 264 -6.57 13.50 1.16
CA PHE A 264 -6.64 13.54 -0.30
C PHE A 264 -8.08 13.84 -0.70
N GLY A 265 -8.34 15.07 -1.14
CA GLY A 265 -9.65 15.54 -1.55
C GLY A 265 -9.83 15.60 -3.07
N ASP A 266 -10.95 16.20 -3.50
CA ASP A 266 -11.30 16.35 -4.92
C ASP A 266 -10.24 17.09 -5.74
N GLU A 267 -9.44 17.94 -5.11
CA GLU A 267 -8.35 18.66 -5.77
C GLU A 267 -7.27 17.72 -6.32
N TYR A 268 -6.97 16.60 -5.64
CA TYR A 268 -6.01 15.61 -6.12
C TYR A 268 -6.59 14.78 -7.27
N ILE A 269 -7.86 14.38 -7.19
CA ILE A 269 -8.56 13.69 -8.28
C ILE A 269 -8.64 14.61 -9.51
N THR A 270 -8.99 15.89 -9.30
CA THR A 270 -9.05 16.89 -10.38
C THR A 270 -7.68 17.09 -11.03
N ALA A 271 -6.61 17.19 -10.25
CA ALA A 271 -5.26 17.31 -10.75
C ALA A 271 -4.83 16.07 -11.56
N TYR A 272 -5.17 14.88 -11.06
CA TYR A 272 -4.87 13.64 -11.77
C TYR A 272 -5.64 13.53 -13.09
N ASN A 273 -6.92 13.88 -13.12
CA ASN A 273 -7.76 13.81 -14.33
C ASN A 273 -7.39 14.81 -15.41
N LYS A 274 -6.55 15.82 -15.11
CA LYS A 274 -5.89 16.64 -16.15
C LYS A 274 -4.82 15.88 -16.94
N LEU A 275 -4.25 14.81 -16.35
CA LEU A 275 -3.13 14.03 -16.90
C LEU A 275 -3.55 12.68 -17.45
N VAL A 276 -4.61 12.10 -16.88
CA VAL A 276 -5.14 10.79 -17.23
C VAL A 276 -6.64 10.91 -17.43
N GLN A 277 -7.11 10.55 -18.61
CA GLN A 277 -8.53 10.63 -18.93
C GLN A 277 -9.35 9.67 -18.05
N ILE A 278 -10.50 10.12 -17.59
CA ILE A 278 -11.50 9.29 -16.93
C ILE A 278 -11.91 8.16 -17.87
N SER A 279 -12.02 6.96 -17.34
CA SER A 279 -12.40 5.78 -18.13
C SER A 279 -13.89 5.85 -18.55
N ALA A 280 -14.14 5.56 -19.83
CA ALA A 280 -15.52 5.52 -20.34
C ALA A 280 -16.26 4.25 -19.86
N PRO A 281 -17.54 4.36 -19.48
CA PRO A 281 -18.41 5.54 -19.49
C PRO A 281 -18.04 6.55 -18.39
N GLU A 282 -17.85 7.82 -18.77
CA GLU A 282 -17.45 8.87 -17.80
C GLU A 282 -18.58 9.19 -16.81
N GLU A 283 -19.85 9.04 -17.22
CA GLU A 283 -21.03 9.19 -16.36
C GLU A 283 -21.07 8.19 -15.19
N ASP A 284 -20.36 7.09 -15.28
CA ASP A 284 -20.27 6.08 -14.22
C ASP A 284 -19.10 6.31 -13.25
N PHE A 285 -18.28 7.35 -13.45
CA PHE A 285 -17.06 7.60 -12.67
C PHE A 285 -17.30 7.66 -11.16
N GLU A 286 -18.25 8.49 -10.72
CA GLU A 286 -18.58 8.63 -9.31
C GLU A 286 -19.08 7.30 -8.71
N GLY A 287 -19.93 6.58 -9.43
CA GLY A 287 -20.42 5.26 -9.00
C GLY A 287 -19.29 4.23 -8.88
N ARG A 288 -18.27 4.28 -9.76
CA ARG A 288 -17.10 3.42 -9.66
C ARG A 288 -16.26 3.77 -8.43
N LEU A 289 -16.04 5.06 -8.15
CA LEU A 289 -15.30 5.47 -6.95
C LEU A 289 -15.99 5.03 -5.66
N ASP A 290 -17.33 5.13 -5.59
CA ASP A 290 -18.11 4.66 -4.44
C ASP A 290 -18.02 3.13 -4.29
N LEU A 291 -18.06 2.38 -5.41
CA LEU A 291 -17.85 0.94 -5.40
C LEU A 291 -16.43 0.56 -4.92
N TYR A 292 -15.40 1.29 -5.36
CA TYR A 292 -14.02 1.07 -4.92
C TYR A 292 -13.84 1.43 -3.45
N ARG A 293 -14.43 2.53 -2.99
CA ARG A 293 -14.50 2.89 -1.57
C ARG A 293 -15.07 1.75 -0.73
N LEU A 294 -16.21 1.18 -1.14
CA LEU A 294 -16.84 0.07 -0.42
C LEU A 294 -15.87 -1.10 -0.19
N ARG A 295 -15.00 -1.40 -1.17
CA ARG A 295 -13.98 -2.44 -1.01
C ARG A 295 -12.97 -2.08 0.08
N PHE A 296 -12.51 -0.81 0.12
CA PHE A 296 -11.59 -0.34 1.16
C PHE A 296 -12.28 -0.32 2.54
N ASP A 297 -13.49 0.22 2.63
CA ASP A 297 -14.23 0.30 3.90
C ASP A 297 -14.50 -1.09 4.47
N THR A 298 -14.88 -2.07 3.64
CA THR A 298 -15.08 -3.48 4.05
C THR A 298 -13.79 -4.08 4.60
N HIS A 299 -12.66 -3.82 3.95
CA HIS A 299 -11.35 -4.31 4.41
C HIS A 299 -10.94 -3.67 5.75
N VAL A 300 -11.13 -2.35 5.89
CA VAL A 300 -10.87 -1.62 7.15
C VAL A 300 -11.79 -2.13 8.27
N SER A 301 -13.06 -2.44 7.98
CA SER A 301 -13.98 -3.06 8.93
C SER A 301 -13.44 -4.40 9.45
N ALA A 302 -12.87 -5.22 8.57
CA ALA A 302 -12.27 -6.50 8.95
C ALA A 302 -10.98 -6.34 9.79
N LEU A 303 -10.19 -5.28 9.54
CA LEU A 303 -8.97 -4.97 10.29
C LEU A 303 -9.25 -4.57 11.75
N PHE A 304 -10.30 -3.79 11.99
CA PHE A 304 -10.63 -3.23 13.31
C PHE A 304 -11.85 -3.94 13.90
N VAL A 305 -11.65 -5.17 14.32
CA VAL A 305 -12.71 -6.09 14.82
C VAL A 305 -13.53 -5.49 15.95
N GLY A 306 -12.91 -4.71 16.83
CA GLY A 306 -13.58 -4.09 18.00
C GLY A 306 -14.40 -2.85 17.69
N ASP A 307 -14.38 -2.34 16.46
CA ASP A 307 -15.13 -1.14 16.05
C ASP A 307 -16.32 -1.52 15.17
N GLU A 308 -17.48 -1.65 15.81
CA GLU A 308 -18.76 -1.96 15.13
C GLU A 308 -19.23 -0.83 14.22
N THR A 309 -18.79 0.41 14.42
CA THR A 309 -19.24 1.57 13.63
C THR A 309 -18.72 1.51 12.19
N LEU A 310 -17.58 0.86 11.96
CA LEU A 310 -17.00 0.68 10.63
C LEU A 310 -17.82 -0.23 9.71
N ARG A 311 -18.69 -1.06 10.27
CA ARG A 311 -19.58 -1.94 9.49
C ARG A 311 -20.81 -1.19 8.94
N THR A 312 -21.20 -0.09 9.56
CA THR A 312 -22.43 0.64 9.27
C THR A 312 -22.20 1.93 8.47
N GLN A 313 -20.97 2.21 8.10
CA GLN A 313 -20.57 3.34 7.25
C GLN A 313 -20.67 2.98 5.77
#